data_b36cc8cc7a8ee1b5490f42475fa641de
#
_entry.id   b36cc8cc7a8ee1b5490f42475fa641de
#
_cell.length_a   1.000
_cell.length_b   1.000
_cell.length_c   1.000
_cell.angle_alpha   90.00
_cell.angle_beta   90.00
_cell.angle_gamma   90.00
#
_symmetry.space_group_name_H-M   'P 1'
#
loop_
_entity.id
_entity.type
_entity.pdbx_description
1 polymer ?
#
loop_
_entity_poly.entity_id
_entity_poly.type
_entity_poly.pdbx_seq_one_letter_code
_entity_poly.pdbx_strand_id
1 'polypeptide(L)'
;MPTVSLKFGGKLIEELSQKIPSSLFALNELIKNAYDAFSPDITITISPSKSVITITDKGIGMSEKEINSLFHLSKSTKNYGHEITYNGITRITQGSKGLGFLSAFKFGDTVKWKTYKDGKCSVFSVKKSDLVNQDDISGVKIPVTTNLCSETEIGTEITISANQYEMKQLLADLNEQKIAEKLVAAIIDKSFNINLEIEDKNIYFSTNKLKRLEDEEKNNQLFYIEYSSIKEKIDFYHLGE
;
A
#
# COMPACT_ATOMS: atom_id res chain seq x y z
N MET A 1 -40.04 -5.68 -21.78
CA MET A 1 -39.95 -4.45 -20.97
C MET A 1 -38.59 -3.80 -21.30
N PRO A 2 -38.49 -2.48 -21.52
CA PRO A 2 -37.22 -1.82 -21.70
C PRO A 2 -36.37 -1.93 -20.43
N THR A 3 -35.08 -2.24 -20.56
CA THR A 3 -34.12 -2.33 -19.47
C THR A 3 -33.14 -1.17 -19.51
N VAL A 4 -32.75 -0.66 -18.36
CA VAL A 4 -31.71 0.36 -18.20
C VAL A 4 -30.53 -0.25 -17.47
N SER A 5 -29.32 -0.04 -17.97
CA SER A 5 -28.08 -0.49 -17.31
C SER A 5 -27.39 0.68 -16.63
N LEU A 6 -26.81 0.43 -15.46
CA LEU A 6 -25.95 1.40 -14.77
C LEU A 6 -24.59 1.43 -15.46
N LYS A 7 -24.10 2.63 -15.77
CA LYS A 7 -22.78 2.86 -16.37
C LYS A 7 -21.94 3.77 -15.49
N PHE A 8 -20.62 3.56 -15.47
CA PHE A 8 -19.69 4.36 -14.70
C PHE A 8 -18.69 5.04 -15.63
N GLY A 9 -18.76 6.36 -15.71
CA GLY A 9 -17.80 7.16 -16.48
C GLY A 9 -16.42 7.16 -15.83
N GLY A 10 -15.39 7.29 -16.63
CA GLY A 10 -13.99 7.28 -16.20
C GLY A 10 -13.63 8.40 -15.21
N LYS A 11 -14.36 9.52 -15.22
CA LYS A 11 -14.23 10.61 -14.24
C LYS A 11 -14.36 10.15 -12.80
N LEU A 12 -15.07 9.04 -12.54
CA LEU A 12 -15.15 8.44 -11.20
C LEU A 12 -13.78 8.05 -10.68
N ILE A 13 -12.88 7.54 -11.54
CA ILE A 13 -11.50 7.19 -11.17
C ILE A 13 -10.74 8.43 -10.72
N GLU A 14 -10.91 9.54 -11.42
CA GLU A 14 -10.26 10.81 -11.06
C GLU A 14 -10.78 11.33 -9.73
N GLU A 15 -12.10 11.40 -9.54
CA GLU A 15 -12.73 11.85 -8.30
C GLU A 15 -12.30 11.02 -7.09
N LEU A 16 -12.27 9.68 -7.23
CA LEU A 16 -11.83 8.80 -6.16
C LEU A 16 -10.33 8.96 -5.85
N SER A 17 -9.50 9.16 -6.87
CA SER A 17 -8.06 9.42 -6.68
C SER A 17 -7.81 10.76 -5.99
N GLN A 18 -8.60 11.79 -6.30
CA GLN A 18 -8.50 13.11 -5.65
C GLN A 18 -8.95 13.09 -4.19
N LYS A 19 -9.84 12.17 -3.81
CA LYS A 19 -10.26 11.97 -2.40
C LYS A 19 -9.17 11.36 -1.51
N ILE A 20 -8.05 10.90 -2.08
CA ILE A 20 -6.90 10.45 -1.31
C ILE A 20 -6.22 11.68 -0.69
N PRO A 21 -6.18 11.80 0.65
CA PRO A 21 -5.88 13.07 1.33
C PRO A 21 -4.48 13.60 1.06
N SER A 22 -3.48 12.72 0.99
CA SER A 22 -2.08 13.11 0.78
C SER A 22 -1.27 11.99 0.13
N SER A 23 -0.09 12.35 -0.40
CA SER A 23 0.87 11.38 -0.94
C SER A 23 1.34 10.40 0.12
N LEU A 24 1.51 10.85 1.37
CA LEU A 24 1.86 9.97 2.48
C LEU A 24 0.73 8.97 2.82
N PHE A 25 -0.53 9.41 2.77
CA PHE A 25 -1.67 8.50 2.95
C PHE A 25 -1.70 7.43 1.85
N ALA A 26 -1.49 7.85 0.59
CA ALA A 26 -1.42 6.92 -0.54
C ALA A 26 -0.29 5.89 -0.35
N LEU A 27 0.89 6.33 0.10
CA LEU A 27 2.02 5.46 0.38
C LEU A 27 1.68 4.45 1.49
N ASN A 28 1.03 4.89 2.56
CA ASN A 28 0.59 4.01 3.64
C ASN A 28 -0.38 2.93 3.16
N GLU A 29 -1.29 3.23 2.24
CA GLU A 29 -2.18 2.22 1.67
C GLU A 29 -1.41 1.15 0.86
N LEU A 30 -0.34 1.54 0.15
CA LEU A 30 0.52 0.59 -0.56
C LEU A 30 1.36 -0.26 0.42
N ILE A 31 1.83 0.33 1.52
CA ILE A 31 2.51 -0.39 2.61
C ILE A 31 1.57 -1.42 3.26
N LYS A 32 0.33 -1.04 3.54
CA LYS A 32 -0.68 -1.96 4.09
C LYS A 32 -0.98 -3.13 3.15
N ASN A 33 -0.96 -2.90 1.83
CA ASN A 33 -1.14 -3.98 0.87
C ASN A 33 0.00 -5.01 0.96
N ALA A 34 1.25 -4.57 1.09
CA ALA A 34 2.39 -5.46 1.28
C ALA A 34 2.32 -6.22 2.61
N TYR A 35 1.92 -5.54 3.69
CA TYR A 35 1.67 -6.16 4.99
C TYR A 35 0.60 -7.24 4.90
N ASP A 36 -0.55 -6.94 4.31
CA ASP A 36 -1.66 -7.87 4.13
C ASP A 36 -1.32 -9.04 3.19
N ALA A 37 -0.32 -8.87 2.32
CA ALA A 37 0.23 -9.92 1.48
C ALA A 37 1.27 -10.80 2.20
N PHE A 38 1.40 -10.69 3.53
CA PHE A 38 2.37 -11.43 4.34
C PHE A 38 3.83 -11.18 3.98
N SER A 39 4.15 -10.04 3.38
CA SER A 39 5.54 -9.68 3.15
C SER A 39 6.29 -9.49 4.47
N PRO A 40 7.50 -10.02 4.64
CA PRO A 40 8.32 -9.72 5.81
C PRO A 40 8.88 -8.31 5.79
N ASP A 41 9.03 -7.75 4.61
CA ASP A 41 9.54 -6.39 4.39
C ASP A 41 8.90 -5.73 3.16
N ILE A 42 9.02 -4.42 3.10
CA ILE A 42 8.72 -3.63 1.90
C ILE A 42 9.88 -2.69 1.64
N THR A 43 10.29 -2.59 0.39
CA THR A 43 11.28 -1.61 -0.06
C THR A 43 10.59 -0.56 -0.93
N ILE A 44 10.74 0.70 -0.56
CA ILE A 44 10.21 1.86 -1.27
C ILE A 44 11.40 2.65 -1.79
N THR A 45 11.59 2.67 -3.10
CA THR A 45 12.67 3.41 -3.76
C THR A 45 12.08 4.63 -4.44
N ILE A 46 12.52 5.82 -4.03
CA ILE A 46 12.10 7.10 -4.60
C ILE A 46 13.27 7.69 -5.36
N SER A 47 13.12 7.85 -6.68
CA SER A 47 14.12 8.43 -7.57
C SER A 47 13.60 9.75 -8.17
N PRO A 48 13.78 10.90 -7.49
CA PRO A 48 13.33 12.20 -7.95
C PRO A 48 13.92 12.59 -9.31
N SER A 49 15.19 12.28 -9.55
CA SER A 49 15.88 12.55 -10.82
C SER A 49 15.24 11.84 -12.01
N LYS A 50 14.69 10.64 -11.79
CA LYS A 50 14.02 9.82 -12.81
C LYS A 50 12.50 10.01 -12.80
N SER A 51 11.95 10.74 -11.82
CA SER A 51 10.51 10.84 -11.57
C SER A 51 9.83 9.47 -11.44
N VAL A 52 10.45 8.55 -10.69
CA VAL A 52 9.97 7.17 -10.50
C VAL A 52 9.90 6.85 -9.01
N ILE A 53 8.81 6.18 -8.64
CA ILE A 53 8.66 5.53 -7.33
C ILE A 53 8.49 4.03 -7.60
N THR A 54 9.31 3.21 -6.96
CA THR A 54 9.20 1.75 -7.01
C THR A 54 8.90 1.21 -5.61
N ILE A 55 7.95 0.32 -5.52
CA ILE A 55 7.54 -0.32 -4.28
C ILE A 55 7.61 -1.83 -4.51
N THR A 56 8.44 -2.50 -3.72
CA THR A 56 8.69 -3.94 -3.85
C THR A 56 8.40 -4.63 -2.53
N ASP A 57 7.62 -5.68 -2.57
CA ASP A 57 7.33 -6.58 -1.46
C ASP A 57 7.70 -8.03 -1.80
N LYS A 58 7.87 -8.86 -0.78
CA LYS A 58 8.13 -10.30 -0.87
C LYS A 58 6.94 -11.10 -0.31
N GLY A 59 5.74 -10.58 -0.49
CA GLY A 59 4.50 -11.23 -0.08
C GLY A 59 4.09 -12.37 -0.99
N ILE A 60 2.87 -12.84 -0.82
CA ILE A 60 2.32 -14.00 -1.56
C ILE A 60 2.07 -13.72 -3.05
N GLY A 61 2.26 -12.48 -3.50
CA GLY A 61 1.96 -12.07 -4.87
C GLY A 61 0.48 -12.18 -5.26
N MET A 62 0.20 -12.07 -6.55
CA MET A 62 -1.17 -12.12 -7.08
C MET A 62 -1.30 -13.14 -8.21
N SER A 63 -2.28 -14.02 -8.09
CA SER A 63 -2.78 -14.85 -9.18
C SER A 63 -3.61 -14.00 -10.16
N GLU A 64 -3.93 -14.53 -11.32
CA GLU A 64 -4.81 -13.88 -12.32
C GLU A 64 -6.16 -13.47 -11.72
N LYS A 65 -6.75 -14.30 -10.86
CA LYS A 65 -7.99 -13.99 -10.14
C LYS A 65 -7.83 -12.80 -9.19
N GLU A 66 -6.71 -12.72 -8.49
CA GLU A 66 -6.43 -11.62 -7.57
C GLU A 66 -6.10 -10.32 -8.33
N ILE A 67 -5.42 -10.41 -9.49
CA ILE A 67 -5.24 -9.26 -10.39
C ILE A 67 -6.58 -8.72 -10.86
N ASN A 68 -7.50 -9.60 -11.30
CA ASN A 68 -8.85 -9.19 -11.65
C ASN A 68 -9.57 -8.51 -10.49
N SER A 69 -9.40 -9.03 -9.26
CA SER A 69 -10.00 -8.46 -8.06
C SER A 69 -9.42 -7.11 -7.66
N LEU A 70 -8.16 -6.82 -8.01
CA LEU A 70 -7.50 -5.54 -7.74
C LEU A 70 -8.26 -4.36 -8.34
N PHE A 71 -8.86 -4.54 -9.52
CA PHE A 71 -9.60 -3.51 -10.25
C PHE A 71 -11.10 -3.45 -9.94
N HIS A 72 -11.59 -4.26 -9.01
CA HIS A 72 -12.96 -4.15 -8.53
C HIS A 72 -13.08 -2.99 -7.54
N LEU A 73 -13.59 -1.86 -8.00
CA LEU A 73 -13.86 -0.69 -7.16
C LEU A 73 -14.82 -1.03 -6.02
N SER A 74 -14.46 -0.62 -4.81
CA SER A 74 -15.26 -0.79 -3.59
C SER A 74 -15.60 -2.23 -3.23
N LYS A 75 -14.99 -3.23 -3.90
CA LYS A 75 -15.11 -4.63 -3.54
C LYS A 75 -13.79 -5.13 -2.96
N SER A 76 -13.67 -5.12 -1.66
CA SER A 76 -12.59 -5.81 -0.96
C SER A 76 -13.06 -7.21 -0.55
N THR A 77 -12.21 -8.20 -0.75
CA THR A 77 -12.38 -9.53 -0.14
C THR A 77 -11.84 -9.55 1.29
N LYS A 78 -11.20 -8.47 1.71
CA LYS A 78 -10.58 -8.30 3.03
C LYS A 78 -11.53 -7.53 3.94
N ASN A 79 -11.68 -8.00 5.18
CA ASN A 79 -12.39 -7.29 6.23
C ASN A 79 -11.34 -6.67 7.17
N TYR A 80 -11.41 -5.37 7.38
CA TYR A 80 -10.53 -4.66 8.32
C TYR A 80 -10.60 -5.25 9.72
N GLY A 81 -9.45 -5.42 10.36
CA GLY A 81 -9.38 -5.90 11.74
C GLY A 81 -9.55 -7.41 11.91
N HIS A 82 -9.75 -8.18 10.83
CA HIS A 82 -9.84 -9.63 10.91
C HIS A 82 -8.44 -10.26 10.94
N GLU A 83 -8.30 -11.28 11.79
CA GLU A 83 -7.10 -12.11 11.81
C GLU A 83 -7.08 -13.03 10.60
N ILE A 84 -5.94 -13.04 9.92
CA ILE A 84 -5.64 -13.99 8.84
C ILE A 84 -4.31 -14.66 9.13
N THR A 85 -4.23 -15.95 8.83
CA THR A 85 -3.02 -16.76 9.07
C THR A 85 -2.52 -17.34 7.76
N TYR A 86 -1.24 -17.17 7.50
CA TYR A 86 -0.53 -17.75 6.37
C TYR A 86 0.84 -18.27 6.80
N ASN A 87 1.16 -19.53 6.51
CA ASN A 87 2.42 -20.18 6.86
C ASN A 87 2.80 -20.00 8.35
N GLY A 88 1.82 -20.07 9.27
CA GLY A 88 2.04 -19.94 10.70
C GLY A 88 2.21 -18.51 11.22
N ILE A 89 2.15 -17.51 10.33
CA ILE A 89 2.17 -16.10 10.69
C ILE A 89 0.73 -15.59 10.72
N THR A 90 0.31 -14.99 11.84
CA THR A 90 -1.02 -14.37 11.97
C THR A 90 -0.88 -12.86 11.90
N ARG A 91 -1.69 -12.22 11.07
CA ARG A 91 -1.74 -10.77 10.91
C ARG A 91 -3.18 -10.26 10.97
N ILE A 92 -3.32 -9.03 11.44
CA ILE A 92 -4.61 -8.32 11.42
C ILE A 92 -4.68 -7.53 10.12
N THR A 93 -5.71 -7.78 9.32
CA THR A 93 -5.92 -7.14 8.02
C THR A 93 -6.04 -5.62 8.16
N GLN A 94 -5.23 -4.87 7.43
CA GLN A 94 -5.18 -3.41 7.44
C GLN A 94 -5.95 -2.77 6.27
N GLY A 95 -6.15 -3.49 5.18
CA GLY A 95 -6.86 -3.01 3.99
C GLY A 95 -8.31 -3.50 3.94
N SER A 96 -9.27 -2.62 3.63
CA SER A 96 -10.68 -2.99 3.53
C SER A 96 -11.47 -2.30 2.42
N LYS A 97 -10.97 -1.18 1.90
CA LYS A 97 -11.77 -0.27 1.06
C LYS A 97 -11.84 -0.65 -0.42
N GLY A 98 -11.02 -1.59 -0.90
CA GLY A 98 -10.95 -1.93 -2.33
C GLY A 98 -10.51 -0.75 -3.24
N LEU A 99 -9.78 0.20 -2.67
CA LEU A 99 -9.29 1.40 -3.36
C LEU A 99 -7.76 1.42 -3.47
N GLY A 100 -7.09 0.35 -3.05
CA GLY A 100 -5.62 0.32 -2.95
C GLY A 100 -4.90 0.60 -4.26
N PHE A 101 -5.43 0.16 -5.41
CA PHE A 101 -4.82 0.44 -6.70
C PHE A 101 -4.89 1.93 -7.07
N LEU A 102 -5.93 2.66 -6.61
CA LEU A 102 -6.06 4.10 -6.85
C LEU A 102 -5.00 4.90 -6.10
N SER A 103 -4.47 4.36 -5.00
CA SER A 103 -3.41 5.01 -4.24
C SER A 103 -2.13 5.17 -5.05
N ALA A 104 -1.81 4.23 -5.94
CA ALA A 104 -0.68 4.37 -6.85
C ALA A 104 -0.87 5.54 -7.84
N PHE A 105 -2.09 5.80 -8.29
CA PHE A 105 -2.41 6.92 -9.19
C PHE A 105 -2.38 8.30 -8.53
N LYS A 106 -2.26 8.37 -7.20
CA LYS A 106 -1.99 9.64 -6.51
C LYS A 106 -0.66 10.23 -6.94
N PHE A 107 0.34 9.39 -7.18
CA PHE A 107 1.69 9.84 -7.51
C PHE A 107 1.88 10.18 -8.99
N GLY A 108 1.14 9.55 -9.88
CA GLY A 108 1.31 9.77 -11.32
C GLY A 108 0.28 9.06 -12.19
N ASP A 109 0.42 9.24 -13.49
CA ASP A 109 -0.56 8.77 -14.46
C ASP A 109 -0.34 7.30 -14.86
N THR A 110 0.91 6.84 -14.92
CA THR A 110 1.24 5.48 -15.38
C THR A 110 1.77 4.64 -14.22
N VAL A 111 1.14 3.50 -14.01
CA VAL A 111 1.52 2.52 -12.99
C VAL A 111 1.68 1.16 -13.65
N LYS A 112 2.81 0.50 -13.36
CA LYS A 112 3.12 -0.86 -13.80
C LYS A 112 3.21 -1.76 -12.59
N TRP A 113 2.58 -2.93 -12.68
CA TRP A 113 2.68 -4.01 -11.70
C TRP A 113 3.40 -5.20 -12.30
N LYS A 114 4.26 -5.81 -11.52
CA LYS A 114 4.89 -7.08 -11.78
C LYS A 114 4.73 -7.94 -10.54
N THR A 115 4.09 -9.08 -10.64
CA THR A 115 3.76 -9.92 -9.49
C THR A 115 4.08 -11.38 -9.78
N TYR A 116 4.51 -12.09 -8.75
CA TYR A 116 4.98 -13.46 -8.83
C TYR A 116 4.17 -14.35 -7.91
N LYS A 117 3.57 -15.40 -8.46
CA LYS A 117 2.81 -16.37 -7.69
C LYS A 117 2.75 -17.71 -8.42
N ASP A 118 2.96 -18.81 -7.67
CA ASP A 118 2.81 -20.19 -8.16
C ASP A 118 3.61 -20.46 -9.46
N GLY A 119 4.88 -20.04 -9.52
CA GLY A 119 5.76 -20.20 -10.67
C GLY A 119 5.37 -19.37 -11.91
N LYS A 120 4.56 -18.33 -11.73
CA LYS A 120 4.12 -17.40 -12.78
C LYS A 120 4.50 -15.98 -12.44
N CYS A 121 4.98 -15.26 -13.44
CA CYS A 121 5.24 -13.83 -13.40
C CYS A 121 4.21 -13.11 -14.28
N SER A 122 3.35 -12.31 -13.70
CA SER A 122 2.33 -11.52 -14.39
C SER A 122 2.73 -10.05 -14.40
N VAL A 123 2.67 -9.42 -15.57
CA VAL A 123 3.00 -8.00 -15.77
C VAL A 123 1.83 -7.31 -16.45
N PHE A 124 1.43 -6.17 -15.91
CA PHE A 124 0.40 -5.29 -16.48
C PHE A 124 0.69 -3.84 -16.16
N SER A 125 0.17 -2.96 -16.98
CA SER A 125 0.31 -1.51 -16.79
C SER A 125 -1.01 -0.82 -17.05
N VAL A 126 -1.27 0.23 -16.28
CA VAL A 126 -2.48 1.05 -16.43
C VAL A 126 -2.08 2.51 -16.47
N LYS A 127 -2.67 3.22 -17.42
CA LYS A 127 -2.58 4.65 -17.52
C LYS A 127 -3.91 5.27 -17.09
N LYS A 128 -3.87 6.07 -16.00
CA LYS A 128 -5.08 6.67 -15.43
C LYS A 128 -5.86 7.49 -16.45
N SER A 129 -5.17 8.27 -17.27
CA SER A 129 -5.80 9.07 -18.32
C SER A 129 -6.57 8.23 -19.35
N ASP A 130 -6.14 7.00 -19.64
CA ASP A 130 -6.87 6.11 -20.53
C ASP A 130 -8.19 5.63 -19.92
N LEU A 131 -8.24 5.50 -18.57
CA LEU A 131 -9.47 5.17 -17.84
C LEU A 131 -10.40 6.38 -17.73
N VAL A 132 -9.85 7.54 -17.36
CA VAL A 132 -10.62 8.78 -17.13
C VAL A 132 -11.35 9.24 -18.39
N ASN A 133 -10.77 9.03 -19.57
CA ASN A 133 -11.34 9.42 -20.84
C ASN A 133 -12.44 8.48 -21.38
N GLN A 134 -12.80 7.41 -20.64
CA GLN A 134 -13.85 6.49 -21.05
C GLN A 134 -15.23 6.98 -20.60
N ASP A 135 -16.22 6.87 -21.50
CA ASP A 135 -17.63 7.12 -21.15
C ASP A 135 -18.19 6.03 -20.23
N ASP A 136 -17.66 4.81 -20.33
CA ASP A 136 -18.00 3.67 -19.50
C ASP A 136 -16.77 2.79 -19.24
N ILE A 137 -16.33 2.73 -17.99
CA ILE A 137 -15.17 1.94 -17.56
C ILE A 137 -15.48 0.45 -17.34
N SER A 138 -16.75 0.06 -17.32
CA SER A 138 -17.13 -1.34 -17.08
C SER A 138 -16.65 -2.31 -18.16
N GLY A 139 -16.39 -1.81 -19.36
CA GLY A 139 -15.89 -2.57 -20.50
C GLY A 139 -14.39 -2.48 -20.74
N VAL A 140 -13.65 -1.70 -19.94
CA VAL A 140 -12.20 -1.51 -20.13
C VAL A 140 -11.46 -2.80 -19.82
N LYS A 141 -10.61 -3.25 -20.74
CA LYS A 141 -9.77 -4.42 -20.58
C LYS A 141 -8.31 -4.00 -20.40
N ILE A 142 -7.71 -4.44 -19.30
CA ILE A 142 -6.29 -4.23 -19.02
C ILE A 142 -5.55 -5.49 -19.46
N PRO A 143 -4.65 -5.41 -20.46
CA PRO A 143 -3.88 -6.57 -20.90
C PRO A 143 -2.90 -7.00 -19.80
N VAL A 144 -2.89 -8.30 -19.50
CA VAL A 144 -1.96 -8.94 -18.56
C VAL A 144 -1.11 -9.94 -19.35
N THR A 145 0.21 -9.80 -19.24
CA THR A 145 1.16 -10.78 -19.80
C THR A 145 1.67 -11.67 -18.70
N THR A 146 1.46 -12.98 -18.83
CA THR A 146 1.92 -13.97 -17.85
C THR A 146 2.94 -14.90 -18.48
N ASN A 147 4.10 -15.05 -17.83
CA ASN A 147 5.18 -15.95 -18.20
C ASN A 147 5.49 -16.91 -17.06
N LEU A 148 6.10 -18.05 -17.37
CA LEU A 148 6.64 -18.93 -16.35
C LEU A 148 7.89 -18.30 -15.73
N CYS A 149 8.06 -18.50 -14.44
CA CYS A 149 9.22 -18.07 -13.66
C CYS A 149 9.59 -19.15 -12.63
N SER A 150 10.58 -18.89 -11.80
CA SER A 150 10.92 -19.79 -10.70
C SER A 150 9.81 -19.79 -9.64
N GLU A 151 9.50 -20.95 -9.07
CA GLU A 151 8.58 -21.08 -7.93
C GLU A 151 9.09 -20.36 -6.66
N THR A 152 10.39 -20.09 -6.61
CA THR A 152 11.02 -19.34 -5.52
C THR A 152 10.82 -17.81 -5.64
N GLU A 153 10.41 -17.32 -6.81
CA GLU A 153 10.08 -15.92 -7.00
C GLU A 153 8.68 -15.63 -6.49
N ILE A 154 8.57 -14.72 -5.52
CA ILE A 154 7.32 -14.31 -4.88
C ILE A 154 7.28 -12.78 -4.74
N GLY A 155 6.11 -12.24 -4.46
CA GLY A 155 5.94 -10.82 -4.15
C GLY A 155 5.39 -9.97 -5.29
N THR A 156 5.41 -8.67 -5.08
CA THR A 156 4.91 -7.71 -6.05
C THR A 156 5.83 -6.50 -6.13
N GLU A 157 6.06 -6.03 -7.35
CA GLU A 157 6.72 -4.77 -7.66
C GLU A 157 5.73 -3.83 -8.33
N ILE A 158 5.62 -2.61 -7.81
CA ILE A 158 4.81 -1.53 -8.37
C ILE A 158 5.76 -0.42 -8.78
N THR A 159 5.80 -0.09 -10.07
CA THR A 159 6.57 1.03 -10.60
C THR A 159 5.63 2.14 -11.04
N ILE A 160 5.82 3.34 -10.51
CA ILE A 160 4.97 4.51 -10.75
C ILE A 160 5.79 5.58 -11.46
N SER A 161 5.33 6.03 -12.64
CA SER A 161 5.85 7.25 -13.26
C SER A 161 5.23 8.45 -12.56
N ALA A 162 5.97 9.00 -11.59
CA ALA A 162 5.47 10.03 -10.71
C ALA A 162 5.48 11.42 -11.39
N ASN A 163 4.49 12.24 -11.08
CA ASN A 163 4.54 13.64 -11.48
C ASN A 163 5.40 14.45 -10.49
N GLN A 164 5.98 15.54 -10.97
CA GLN A 164 6.91 16.34 -10.18
C GLN A 164 6.26 17.00 -8.95
N TYR A 165 4.99 17.36 -9.02
CA TYR A 165 4.28 17.99 -7.91
C TYR A 165 4.12 16.99 -6.76
N GLU A 166 3.55 15.82 -7.03
CA GLU A 166 3.34 14.79 -6.01
C GLU A 166 4.66 14.24 -5.46
N MET A 167 5.70 14.16 -6.30
CA MET A 167 7.06 13.81 -5.87
C MET A 167 7.59 14.82 -4.85
N LYS A 168 7.46 16.13 -5.10
CA LYS A 168 7.88 17.18 -4.16
C LYS A 168 7.07 17.13 -2.86
N GLN A 169 5.74 16.92 -2.94
CA GLN A 169 4.89 16.80 -1.76
C GLN A 169 5.31 15.58 -0.92
N LEU A 170 5.51 14.44 -1.55
CA LEU A 170 5.96 13.23 -0.86
C LEU A 170 7.30 13.46 -0.15
N LEU A 171 8.29 14.03 -0.82
CA LEU A 171 9.61 14.32 -0.22
C LEU A 171 9.52 15.33 0.93
N ALA A 172 8.63 16.31 0.85
CA ALA A 172 8.39 17.26 1.93
C ALA A 172 7.73 16.60 3.15
N ASP A 173 6.84 15.63 2.91
CA ASP A 173 6.19 14.85 3.96
C ASP A 173 7.14 13.83 4.60
N LEU A 174 8.11 13.33 3.83
CA LEU A 174 9.11 12.33 4.23
C LEU A 174 10.36 12.97 4.88
N ASN A 175 10.23 14.02 5.69
CA ASN A 175 11.35 14.42 6.53
C ASN A 175 11.51 13.41 7.70
N GLU A 176 12.74 13.20 8.17
CA GLU A 176 13.10 12.08 9.08
C GLU A 176 12.22 11.96 10.32
N GLN A 177 11.79 13.09 10.90
CA GLN A 177 11.00 13.11 12.13
C GLN A 177 9.53 12.71 11.89
N LYS A 178 8.93 13.17 10.79
CA LYS A 178 7.55 12.85 10.44
C LYS A 178 7.36 11.44 9.88
N ILE A 179 8.40 10.85 9.33
CA ILE A 179 8.35 9.48 8.79
C ILE A 179 8.16 8.48 9.92
N ALA A 180 8.97 8.55 10.99
CA ALA A 180 8.87 7.62 12.11
C ALA A 180 7.47 7.66 12.75
N GLU A 181 6.90 8.86 12.92
CA GLU A 181 5.59 9.05 13.53
C GLU A 181 4.42 8.58 12.65
N LYS A 182 4.53 8.72 11.33
CA LYS A 182 3.39 8.51 10.43
C LYS A 182 3.38 7.16 9.70
N LEU A 183 4.54 6.62 9.32
CA LEU A 183 4.60 5.31 8.66
C LEU A 183 4.59 4.17 9.67
N VAL A 184 5.22 4.36 10.82
CA VAL A 184 5.32 3.34 11.86
C VAL A 184 4.03 3.20 12.66
N ALA A 185 3.30 4.29 12.90
CA ALA A 185 2.00 4.26 13.58
C ALA A 185 0.92 3.47 12.80
N ALA A 186 1.13 3.22 11.50
CA ALA A 186 0.17 2.46 10.70
C ALA A 186 0.32 0.94 10.86
N ILE A 187 1.47 0.43 11.35
CA ILE A 187 1.77 -1.01 11.41
C ILE A 187 2.51 -1.33 12.72
N ILE A 188 1.77 -1.88 13.67
CA ILE A 188 2.27 -2.25 15.01
C ILE A 188 2.95 -3.64 15.02
N ASP A 189 3.21 -4.23 13.87
CA ASP A 189 3.80 -5.56 13.79
C ASP A 189 5.33 -5.49 13.73
N LYS A 190 5.99 -6.01 14.78
CA LYS A 190 7.46 -6.06 14.89
C LYS A 190 8.13 -6.98 13.86
N SER A 191 7.35 -7.82 13.17
CA SER A 191 7.86 -8.75 12.15
C SER A 191 7.89 -8.14 10.74
N PHE A 192 7.39 -6.91 10.56
CA PHE A 192 7.33 -6.23 9.28
C PHE A 192 8.31 -5.04 9.24
N ASN A 193 9.17 -5.02 8.23
CA ASN A 193 10.17 -3.98 8.07
C ASN A 193 9.85 -3.07 6.88
N ILE A 194 10.08 -1.77 7.05
CA ILE A 194 9.93 -0.78 5.98
C ILE A 194 11.32 -0.23 5.65
N ASN A 195 11.78 -0.45 4.41
CA ASN A 195 13.02 0.08 3.88
C ASN A 195 12.68 1.23 2.93
N LEU A 196 13.19 2.42 3.21
CA LEU A 196 13.00 3.59 2.36
C LEU A 196 14.35 4.02 1.78
N GLU A 197 14.40 4.11 0.45
CA GLU A 197 15.55 4.55 -0.31
C GLU A 197 15.17 5.82 -1.08
N ILE A 198 15.85 6.93 -0.84
CA ILE A 198 15.65 8.19 -1.58
C ILE A 198 16.93 8.54 -2.29
N GLU A 199 16.92 8.51 -3.61
CA GLU A 199 18.12 8.49 -4.46
C GLU A 199 19.06 7.38 -3.94
N ASP A 200 20.29 7.68 -3.61
CA ASP A 200 21.25 6.70 -3.11
C ASP A 200 21.33 6.65 -1.56
N LYS A 201 20.34 7.21 -0.86
CA LYS A 201 20.31 7.25 0.61
C LYS A 201 19.30 6.24 1.16
N ASN A 202 19.81 5.25 1.88
CA ASN A 202 18.99 4.27 2.58
C ASN A 202 18.56 4.81 3.94
N ILE A 203 17.25 4.79 4.18
CA ILE A 203 16.65 5.15 5.47
C ILE A 203 15.95 3.90 6.01
N TYR A 204 16.52 3.28 7.03
CA TYR A 204 15.96 2.08 7.65
C TYR A 204 15.05 2.46 8.79
N PHE A 205 13.80 1.99 8.74
CA PHE A 205 12.86 2.03 9.85
C PHE A 205 12.80 0.65 10.49
N SER A 206 13.40 0.50 11.65
CA SER A 206 13.15 -0.68 12.45
C SER A 206 12.14 -0.35 13.54
N THR A 207 11.30 -1.33 13.89
CA THR A 207 10.38 -1.28 15.02
C THR A 207 11.09 -1.07 16.37
N ASN A 208 12.41 -1.22 16.41
CA ASN A 208 13.24 -0.82 17.58
C ASN A 208 13.21 0.71 17.82
N LYS A 209 12.87 1.53 16.82
CA LYS A 209 12.61 2.96 17.03
C LYS A 209 11.27 3.21 17.72
N LEU A 210 10.25 2.36 17.50
CA LEU A 210 8.98 2.44 18.26
C LEU A 210 9.22 2.23 19.75
N LYS A 211 10.01 1.21 20.10
CA LYS A 211 10.35 0.96 21.51
C LYS A 211 11.10 2.14 22.13
N ARG A 212 11.94 2.82 21.35
CA ARG A 212 12.67 4.01 21.79
C ARG A 212 11.74 5.22 21.94
N LEU A 213 10.77 5.40 21.05
CA LEU A 213 9.72 6.43 21.16
C LEU A 213 8.81 6.15 22.36
N GLU A 214 8.39 4.89 22.56
CA GLU A 214 7.66 4.46 23.75
C GLU A 214 8.45 4.74 25.04
N ASP A 215 9.75 4.48 25.04
CA ASP A 215 10.62 4.74 26.20
C ASP A 215 10.84 6.26 26.41
N GLU A 216 10.95 7.05 25.34
CA GLU A 216 11.04 8.52 25.41
C GLU A 216 9.71 9.14 25.88
N GLU A 217 8.57 8.63 25.39
CA GLU A 217 7.25 9.09 25.82
C GLU A 217 6.95 8.70 27.27
N LYS A 218 7.30 7.50 27.70
CA LYS A 218 7.21 7.07 29.09
C LYS A 218 8.03 7.97 30.02
N ASN A 219 9.23 8.36 29.60
CA ASN A 219 10.09 9.27 30.36
C ASN A 219 9.57 10.69 30.40
N ASN A 220 8.75 11.10 29.41
CA ASN A 220 8.14 12.43 29.37
C ASN A 220 6.72 12.49 29.96
N GLN A 221 6.26 11.41 30.60
CA GLN A 221 4.95 11.32 31.28
C GLN A 221 3.75 11.64 30.38
N LEU A 222 3.81 11.32 29.10
CA LEU A 222 2.67 11.47 28.20
C LEU A 222 1.67 10.31 28.37
N PHE A 223 1.32 9.63 27.34
CA PHE A 223 0.50 8.43 27.42
C PHE A 223 1.03 7.40 26.42
N TYR A 224 0.76 6.14 26.66
CA TYR A 224 1.00 5.09 25.68
C TYR A 224 -0.26 4.27 25.45
N ILE A 225 -0.31 3.65 24.27
CA ILE A 225 -1.42 2.80 23.86
C ILE A 225 -0.86 1.39 23.75
N GLU A 226 -1.41 0.46 24.50
CA GLU A 226 -1.11 -0.95 24.36
C GLU A 226 -2.28 -1.63 23.64
N TYR A 227 -2.00 -2.27 22.51
CA TYR A 227 -2.96 -3.07 21.79
C TYR A 227 -2.71 -4.55 22.03
N SER A 228 -3.70 -5.26 22.54
CA SER A 228 -3.68 -6.70 22.68
C SER A 228 -4.64 -7.34 21.68
N SER A 229 -4.10 -7.98 20.64
CA SER A 229 -4.88 -8.76 19.68
C SER A 229 -5.63 -9.94 20.33
N ILE A 230 -5.10 -10.47 21.44
CA ILE A 230 -5.71 -11.60 22.15
C ILE A 230 -7.00 -11.20 22.87
N LYS A 231 -7.15 -9.93 23.23
CA LYS A 231 -8.29 -9.43 24.00
C LYS A 231 -9.20 -8.52 23.22
N GLU A 232 -8.88 -8.21 21.94
CA GLU A 232 -9.57 -7.19 21.13
C GLU A 232 -9.75 -5.85 21.87
N LYS A 233 -8.81 -5.52 22.77
CA LYS A 233 -8.92 -4.41 23.69
C LYS A 233 -7.77 -3.45 23.48
N ILE A 234 -8.09 -2.17 23.35
CA ILE A 234 -7.13 -1.08 23.39
C ILE A 234 -7.12 -0.52 24.79
N ASP A 235 -6.01 -0.66 25.48
CA ASP A 235 -5.81 -0.08 26.80
C ASP A 235 -5.04 1.24 26.64
N PHE A 236 -5.63 2.32 27.15
CA PHE A 236 -5.02 3.64 27.20
C PHE A 236 -4.41 3.84 28.59
N TYR A 237 -3.13 4.16 28.62
CA TYR A 237 -2.42 4.46 29.86
C TYR A 237 -2.01 5.93 29.87
N HIS A 238 -2.51 6.67 30.82
CA HIS A 238 -2.06 8.03 31.08
C HIS A 238 -0.95 8.00 32.13
N LEU A 239 0.22 8.45 31.75
CA LEU A 239 1.38 8.56 32.66
C LEU A 239 1.42 10.01 33.17
N GLY A 240 0.50 10.36 34.06
CA GLY A 240 0.46 11.71 34.56
C GLY A 240 -0.18 11.80 35.94
N GLU A 241 0.56 12.37 36.86
CA GLU A 241 0.50 12.65 38.29
C GLU A 241 1.02 11.58 39.20
#